data_df8f6df4596a86cf778e86633b5e9897
#
_entry.id   df8f6df4596a86cf778e86633b5e9897
#
_cell.length_a   1.000
_cell.length_b   1.000
_cell.length_c   1.000
_cell.angle_alpha   90.00
_cell.angle_beta   90.00
_cell.angle_gamma   90.00
#
_symmetry.space_group_name_H-M   'P 1'
#
loop_
_entity.id
_entity.type
_entity.pdbx_description
1 polymer ?
#
loop_
_entity_poly.entity_id
_entity_poly.type
_entity_poly.pdbx_seq_one_letter_code
_entity_poly.pdbx_strand_id
1 'polypeptide(L)'
;MKSNAVILFNPRSSNSKHRIPNSILQVGASIHDKFKYVLIDGNMEQDPWAKIESYLKTGKYKYFGSTVMPGPQLKEAIPFTKKIRELYPEVTTIWGGYFASNQHKVCLDSGFVDIVINGPADDVFPRLLESIELNQSYDSIENLIFKNEQGEIITTRKQGLLNQDTLPSLPYDHLASFYPLENYFGKTFLGKRTLSYHSSFGCPFTCSFCAVVPIYNARWKGKSAQNIYNDIKKLKEQYQIDAIEFHDNNFFTSRKRVVEFSKLIMDDGISWWGEGRIDTLDQYKDEDLAIMSKAGCKMIFCGAESGNDEVLKQMDKGGTQSAAQILAFAVRMRKHNIVPEYSFVLGLPGKDEASVMDQINKDIDFIKEVKKVNPDTEIIIYLYSPVPTEGSELHTQIIEAGFQFPEKLEDWLDPSWENFDLRKNPLTPWLTPKMIDKIKNFETVLNAYYPTASDFRVTPLKRKVMRGISGIRYKSNTFKYPYELKALQKYWLKYRQPEIEGFYQE
;
A
#
# COMPACT_ATOMS: atom_id res chain seq x y z
N MET A 1 14.71 -12.22 -34.83
CA MET A 1 14.75 -13.40 -33.91
C MET A 1 13.41 -13.47 -33.20
N LYS A 2 12.81 -14.64 -32.99
CA LYS A 2 11.60 -14.74 -32.16
C LYS A 2 12.07 -14.58 -30.71
N SER A 3 11.82 -13.43 -30.09
CA SER A 3 12.09 -13.22 -28.66
C SER A 3 11.27 -14.19 -27.83
N ASN A 4 11.87 -14.74 -26.78
CA ASN A 4 11.15 -15.53 -25.80
C ASN A 4 10.03 -14.68 -25.14
N ALA A 5 8.96 -15.34 -24.70
CA ALA A 5 7.82 -14.66 -24.11
C ALA A 5 7.91 -14.58 -22.58
N VAL A 6 7.16 -13.66 -22.01
CA VAL A 6 7.20 -13.30 -20.57
C VAL A 6 5.85 -13.64 -19.92
N ILE A 7 5.87 -14.25 -18.75
CA ILE A 7 4.73 -14.31 -17.84
C ILE A 7 4.92 -13.21 -16.80
N LEU A 8 3.95 -12.29 -16.67
CA LEU A 8 3.88 -11.31 -15.59
C LEU A 8 2.78 -11.70 -14.63
N PHE A 9 3.16 -12.04 -13.40
CA PHE A 9 2.28 -12.58 -12.39
C PHE A 9 2.06 -11.60 -11.23
N ASN A 10 0.80 -11.36 -10.90
CA ASN A 10 0.36 -10.68 -9.69
C ASN A 10 -0.26 -11.72 -8.75
N PRO A 11 0.44 -12.18 -7.71
CA PRO A 11 -0.10 -13.16 -6.78
C PRO A 11 -1.34 -12.64 -6.06
N ARG A 12 -2.22 -13.53 -5.63
CA ARG A 12 -3.45 -13.21 -4.91
C ARG A 12 -3.17 -12.45 -3.62
N SER A 13 -3.72 -11.26 -3.51
CA SER A 13 -3.58 -10.42 -2.31
C SER A 13 -4.80 -10.52 -1.38
N SER A 14 -6.00 -10.79 -1.92
CA SER A 14 -7.24 -10.83 -1.15
C SER A 14 -8.34 -11.54 -1.95
N ASN A 15 -9.25 -12.19 -1.25
CA ASN A 15 -10.44 -12.79 -1.87
C ASN A 15 -11.56 -11.78 -2.16
N SER A 16 -11.44 -10.54 -1.70
CA SER A 16 -12.53 -9.55 -1.74
C SER A 16 -12.17 -8.22 -2.39
N LYS A 17 -10.90 -8.00 -2.73
CA LYS A 17 -10.42 -6.72 -3.26
C LYS A 17 -9.75 -6.93 -4.61
N HIS A 18 -10.51 -6.69 -5.66
CA HIS A 18 -9.93 -6.69 -6.99
C HIS A 18 -9.51 -5.26 -7.35
N ARG A 19 -8.22 -4.99 -7.28
CA ARG A 19 -7.62 -3.73 -7.76
C ARG A 19 -6.83 -4.01 -9.02
N ILE A 20 -6.77 -3.05 -9.92
CA ILE A 20 -5.91 -3.17 -11.11
C ILE A 20 -4.49 -3.53 -10.64
N PRO A 21 -3.88 -4.56 -11.23
CA PRO A 21 -2.52 -5.00 -10.90
C PRO A 21 -1.50 -4.02 -11.53
N ASN A 22 -1.50 -2.76 -11.05
CA ASN A 22 -0.74 -1.66 -11.65
C ASN A 22 0.75 -1.99 -11.81
N SER A 23 1.35 -2.76 -10.91
CA SER A 23 2.77 -3.12 -10.99
C SER A 23 3.10 -3.93 -12.23
N ILE A 24 2.37 -5.04 -12.47
CA ILE A 24 2.62 -5.88 -13.66
C ILE A 24 2.13 -5.22 -14.94
N LEU A 25 1.12 -4.35 -14.84
CA LEU A 25 0.63 -3.58 -15.98
C LEU A 25 1.66 -2.55 -16.43
N GLN A 26 2.31 -1.86 -15.49
CA GLN A 26 3.39 -0.91 -15.76
C GLN A 26 4.62 -1.59 -16.37
N VAL A 27 5.03 -2.73 -15.80
CA VAL A 27 6.13 -3.53 -16.38
C VAL A 27 5.75 -4.05 -17.77
N GLY A 28 4.52 -4.53 -17.95
CA GLY A 28 3.99 -4.92 -19.25
C GLY A 28 4.02 -3.80 -20.28
N ALA A 29 3.68 -2.56 -19.88
CA ALA A 29 3.78 -1.39 -20.74
C ALA A 29 5.19 -1.18 -21.27
N SER A 30 6.20 -1.37 -20.44
CA SER A 30 7.62 -1.15 -20.81
C SER A 30 8.17 -2.14 -21.84
N ILE A 31 7.53 -3.30 -21.99
CA ILE A 31 7.93 -4.36 -22.92
C ILE A 31 6.93 -4.60 -24.05
N HIS A 32 5.85 -3.79 -24.14
CA HIS A 32 4.69 -4.05 -24.99
C HIS A 32 5.05 -4.24 -26.48
N ASP A 33 5.97 -3.42 -26.98
CA ASP A 33 6.39 -3.47 -28.39
C ASP A 33 7.63 -4.35 -28.65
N LYS A 34 8.23 -4.90 -27.57
CA LYS A 34 9.51 -5.62 -27.64
C LYS A 34 9.37 -7.13 -27.43
N PHE A 35 8.54 -7.52 -26.46
CA PHE A 35 8.35 -8.91 -26.06
C PHE A 35 6.87 -9.30 -26.07
N LYS A 36 6.58 -10.54 -26.43
CA LYS A 36 5.26 -11.12 -26.16
C LYS A 36 5.15 -11.38 -24.66
N TYR A 37 4.03 -11.00 -24.07
CA TYR A 37 3.80 -11.29 -22.65
C TYR A 37 2.32 -11.58 -22.38
N VAL A 38 2.10 -12.26 -21.26
CA VAL A 38 0.78 -12.50 -20.69
C VAL A 38 0.72 -11.92 -19.28
N LEU A 39 -0.46 -11.44 -18.91
CA LEU A 39 -0.75 -10.97 -17.56
C LEU A 39 -1.55 -12.04 -16.85
N ILE A 40 -1.10 -12.48 -15.68
CA ILE A 40 -1.81 -13.42 -14.83
C ILE A 40 -2.07 -12.74 -13.49
N ASP A 41 -3.34 -12.51 -13.18
CA ASP A 41 -3.76 -11.94 -11.90
C ASP A 41 -4.38 -13.03 -11.02
N GLY A 42 -3.66 -13.42 -9.97
CA GLY A 42 -4.11 -14.40 -9.00
C GLY A 42 -5.43 -14.04 -8.31
N ASN A 43 -5.77 -12.74 -8.22
CA ASN A 43 -7.06 -12.31 -7.68
C ASN A 43 -8.23 -12.68 -8.60
N MET A 44 -8.00 -12.84 -9.91
CA MET A 44 -9.01 -13.15 -10.91
C MET A 44 -9.05 -14.62 -11.30
N GLU A 45 -7.96 -15.36 -11.14
CA GLU A 45 -7.87 -16.76 -11.52
C GLU A 45 -8.35 -17.66 -10.37
N GLN A 46 -9.11 -18.72 -10.71
CA GLN A 46 -9.46 -19.76 -9.74
C GLN A 46 -8.27 -20.65 -9.40
N ASP A 47 -7.50 -21.02 -10.41
CA ASP A 47 -6.25 -21.78 -10.31
C ASP A 47 -5.13 -21.05 -11.07
N PRO A 48 -4.44 -20.11 -10.43
CA PRO A 48 -3.36 -19.38 -11.07
C PRO A 48 -2.19 -20.27 -11.49
N TRP A 49 -1.92 -21.36 -10.73
CA TRP A 49 -0.86 -22.29 -11.10
C TRP A 49 -1.16 -23.01 -12.43
N ALA A 50 -2.36 -23.58 -12.59
CA ALA A 50 -2.73 -24.23 -13.84
C ALA A 50 -2.61 -23.27 -15.04
N LYS A 51 -2.95 -21.99 -14.84
CA LYS A 51 -2.80 -20.98 -15.88
C LYS A 51 -1.34 -20.71 -16.23
N ILE A 52 -0.47 -20.51 -15.22
CA ILE A 52 0.98 -20.33 -15.42
C ILE A 52 1.55 -21.55 -16.14
N GLU A 53 1.27 -22.76 -15.65
CA GLU A 53 1.79 -24.00 -16.20
C GLU A 53 1.36 -24.20 -17.66
N SER A 54 0.14 -23.83 -18.03
CA SER A 54 -0.35 -23.93 -19.41
C SER A 54 0.50 -23.14 -20.40
N TYR A 55 1.02 -21.99 -19.99
CA TYR A 55 1.93 -21.20 -20.82
C TYR A 55 3.35 -21.79 -20.83
N LEU A 56 3.87 -22.23 -19.67
CA LEU A 56 5.20 -22.83 -19.57
C LEU A 56 5.32 -24.10 -20.41
N LYS A 57 4.32 -24.98 -20.44
CA LYS A 57 4.25 -26.19 -21.27
C LYS A 57 4.42 -25.92 -22.76
N THR A 58 4.16 -24.70 -23.22
CA THR A 58 4.40 -24.34 -24.64
C THR A 58 5.89 -24.23 -25.00
N GLY A 59 6.78 -24.14 -24.02
CA GLY A 59 8.22 -23.93 -24.18
C GLY A 59 8.61 -22.53 -24.72
N LYS A 60 7.63 -21.65 -24.92
CA LYS A 60 7.84 -20.28 -25.46
C LYS A 60 8.13 -19.24 -24.38
N TYR A 61 7.64 -19.46 -23.17
CA TYR A 61 7.77 -18.53 -22.06
C TYR A 61 9.01 -18.90 -21.24
N LYS A 62 10.04 -18.07 -21.35
CA LYS A 62 11.35 -18.28 -20.71
C LYS A 62 11.60 -17.32 -19.55
N TYR A 63 10.69 -16.36 -19.34
CA TYR A 63 10.79 -15.39 -18.28
C TYR A 63 9.51 -15.40 -17.41
N PHE A 64 9.70 -15.48 -16.11
CA PHE A 64 8.64 -15.38 -15.12
C PHE A 64 8.92 -14.18 -14.22
N GLY A 65 8.16 -13.09 -14.41
CA GLY A 65 8.22 -11.89 -13.58
C GLY A 65 7.07 -11.87 -12.57
N SER A 66 7.36 -11.72 -11.28
CA SER A 66 6.35 -11.59 -10.24
C SER A 66 6.53 -10.33 -9.42
N THR A 67 5.42 -9.60 -9.17
CA THR A 67 5.39 -8.56 -8.13
C THR A 67 4.98 -9.20 -6.81
N VAL A 68 5.66 -8.85 -5.71
CA VAL A 68 5.43 -9.53 -4.43
C VAL A 68 5.34 -8.51 -3.28
N MET A 69 4.22 -8.59 -2.55
CA MET A 69 4.00 -7.91 -1.29
C MET A 69 4.11 -8.91 -0.13
N PRO A 70 4.44 -8.50 1.10
CA PRO A 70 4.37 -9.39 2.26
C PRO A 70 2.93 -9.85 2.52
N GLY A 71 2.79 -10.94 3.28
CA GLY A 71 1.49 -11.50 3.63
C GLY A 71 0.89 -12.41 2.55
N PRO A 72 -0.40 -12.26 2.20
CA PRO A 72 -1.12 -13.25 1.36
C PRO A 72 -0.48 -13.56 0.01
N GLN A 73 0.19 -12.60 -0.63
CA GLN A 73 0.82 -12.82 -1.94
C GLN A 73 1.94 -13.86 -1.90
N LEU A 74 2.63 -13.99 -0.77
CA LEU A 74 3.70 -14.99 -0.60
C LEU A 74 3.21 -16.41 -0.73
N LYS A 75 1.94 -16.70 -0.39
CA LYS A 75 1.33 -18.03 -0.50
C LYS A 75 1.27 -18.58 -1.92
N GLU A 76 1.23 -17.71 -2.91
CA GLU A 76 1.28 -18.10 -4.33
C GLU A 76 2.68 -17.88 -4.89
N ALA A 77 3.31 -16.74 -4.59
CA ALA A 77 4.62 -16.40 -5.15
C ALA A 77 5.70 -17.45 -4.81
N ILE A 78 5.82 -17.84 -3.54
CA ILE A 78 6.85 -18.79 -3.09
C ILE A 78 6.64 -20.19 -3.71
N PRO A 79 5.51 -20.89 -3.51
CA PRO A 79 5.35 -22.24 -4.01
C PRO A 79 5.33 -22.30 -5.54
N PHE A 80 4.81 -21.27 -6.24
CA PHE A 80 4.78 -21.29 -7.70
C PHE A 80 6.17 -21.08 -8.29
N THR A 81 6.95 -20.15 -7.75
CA THR A 81 8.33 -19.93 -8.23
C THR A 81 9.21 -21.16 -7.96
N LYS A 82 9.03 -21.80 -6.80
CA LYS A 82 9.72 -23.07 -6.48
C LYS A 82 9.36 -24.17 -7.47
N LYS A 83 8.08 -24.37 -7.78
CA LYS A 83 7.62 -25.34 -8.80
C LYS A 83 8.17 -25.00 -10.19
N ILE A 84 8.27 -23.72 -10.56
CA ILE A 84 8.89 -23.31 -11.83
C ILE A 84 10.33 -23.78 -11.87
N ARG A 85 11.10 -23.53 -10.81
CA ARG A 85 12.50 -23.99 -10.73
C ARG A 85 12.64 -25.50 -10.85
N GLU A 86 11.73 -26.26 -10.22
CA GLU A 86 11.77 -27.73 -10.23
C GLU A 86 11.38 -28.32 -11.58
N LEU A 87 10.34 -27.79 -12.24
CA LEU A 87 9.72 -28.37 -13.44
C LEU A 87 10.21 -27.73 -14.76
N TYR A 88 10.66 -26.48 -14.69
CA TYR A 88 11.06 -25.65 -15.85
C TYR A 88 12.37 -24.89 -15.54
N PRO A 89 13.48 -25.61 -15.26
CA PRO A 89 14.73 -24.99 -14.78
C PRO A 89 15.36 -23.99 -15.75
N GLU A 90 14.94 -24.02 -17.01
CA GLU A 90 15.39 -23.07 -18.04
C GLU A 90 14.65 -21.73 -18.00
N VAL A 91 13.65 -21.58 -17.13
CA VAL A 91 12.89 -20.33 -16.97
C VAL A 91 13.59 -19.42 -15.97
N THR A 92 13.94 -18.21 -16.41
CA THR A 92 14.51 -17.19 -15.53
C THR A 92 13.40 -16.56 -14.68
N THR A 93 13.57 -16.60 -13.37
CA THR A 93 12.63 -16.09 -12.39
C THR A 93 13.07 -14.72 -11.87
N ILE A 94 12.23 -13.71 -12.04
CA ILE A 94 12.53 -12.31 -11.73
C ILE A 94 11.46 -11.79 -10.76
N TRP A 95 11.86 -11.44 -9.54
CA TRP A 95 10.96 -10.87 -8.57
C TRP A 95 11.17 -9.36 -8.44
N GLY A 96 10.07 -8.63 -8.28
CA GLY A 96 10.06 -7.22 -7.96
C GLY A 96 9.00 -6.89 -6.92
N GLY A 97 8.80 -5.60 -6.69
CA GLY A 97 7.85 -5.10 -5.71
C GLY A 97 8.43 -5.00 -4.30
N TYR A 98 7.55 -4.69 -3.38
CA TYR A 98 7.89 -4.30 -2.02
C TYR A 98 8.66 -5.37 -1.23
N PHE A 99 8.16 -6.62 -1.22
CA PHE A 99 8.79 -7.70 -0.45
C PHE A 99 10.17 -8.03 -0.99
N ALA A 100 10.29 -8.29 -2.29
CA ALA A 100 11.55 -8.65 -2.92
C ALA A 100 12.60 -7.54 -2.76
N SER A 101 12.20 -6.26 -2.86
CA SER A 101 13.12 -5.14 -2.67
C SER A 101 13.69 -5.05 -1.25
N ASN A 102 12.87 -5.32 -0.23
CA ASN A 102 13.27 -5.22 1.17
C ASN A 102 13.87 -6.52 1.73
N GLN A 103 13.52 -7.68 1.15
CA GLN A 103 13.95 -9.02 1.58
C GLN A 103 14.73 -9.76 0.49
N HIS A 104 15.51 -9.00 -0.31
CA HIS A 104 16.23 -9.55 -1.47
C HIS A 104 17.16 -10.71 -1.12
N LYS A 105 17.85 -10.64 0.03
CA LYS A 105 18.78 -11.69 0.47
C LYS A 105 18.04 -13.02 0.63
N VAL A 106 16.93 -13.04 1.35
CA VAL A 106 16.10 -14.24 1.58
C VAL A 106 15.54 -14.79 0.26
N CYS A 107 15.13 -13.89 -0.66
CA CYS A 107 14.67 -14.29 -1.99
C CYS A 107 15.77 -15.02 -2.78
N LEU A 108 16.97 -14.46 -2.88
CA LEU A 108 18.09 -15.03 -3.64
C LEU A 108 18.68 -16.27 -2.98
N ASP A 109 18.70 -16.33 -1.64
CA ASP A 109 19.18 -17.50 -0.89
C ASP A 109 18.27 -18.72 -1.02
N SER A 110 17.02 -18.54 -1.44
CA SER A 110 16.08 -19.62 -1.72
C SER A 110 16.52 -20.53 -2.87
N GLY A 111 17.34 -20.03 -3.79
CA GLY A 111 17.81 -20.74 -4.98
C GLY A 111 16.78 -20.91 -6.10
N PHE A 112 15.54 -20.40 -5.92
CA PHE A 112 14.51 -20.42 -6.97
C PHE A 112 14.10 -19.02 -7.45
N VAL A 113 14.67 -17.96 -6.90
CA VAL A 113 14.59 -16.59 -7.43
C VAL A 113 15.96 -16.22 -7.99
N ASP A 114 16.06 -15.93 -9.29
CA ASP A 114 17.34 -15.65 -9.95
C ASP A 114 17.73 -14.18 -9.79
N ILE A 115 16.78 -13.28 -10.00
CA ILE A 115 17.03 -11.84 -10.05
C ILE A 115 15.94 -11.10 -9.26
N VAL A 116 16.36 -10.11 -8.49
CA VAL A 116 15.47 -9.14 -7.84
C VAL A 116 15.64 -7.77 -8.47
N ILE A 117 14.53 -7.13 -8.85
CA ILE A 117 14.52 -5.72 -9.25
C ILE A 117 14.12 -4.87 -8.05
N ASN A 118 15.06 -4.07 -7.55
CA ASN A 118 14.88 -3.24 -6.36
C ASN A 118 14.61 -1.78 -6.75
N GLY A 119 13.37 -1.48 -7.06
CA GLY A 119 12.89 -0.15 -7.47
C GLY A 119 12.04 -0.19 -8.74
N PRO A 120 11.82 0.96 -9.41
CA PRO A 120 11.10 1.01 -10.67
C PRO A 120 11.76 0.14 -11.73
N ALA A 121 10.93 -0.61 -12.45
CA ALA A 121 11.37 -1.59 -13.44
C ALA A 121 11.18 -1.12 -14.90
N ASP A 122 10.63 0.06 -15.12
CA ASP A 122 10.16 0.55 -16.42
C ASP A 122 11.22 0.56 -17.52
N ASP A 123 12.46 0.92 -17.17
CA ASP A 123 13.61 0.87 -18.09
C ASP A 123 14.48 -0.37 -17.84
N VAL A 124 14.53 -0.80 -16.59
CA VAL A 124 15.42 -1.89 -16.16
C VAL A 124 14.96 -3.24 -16.73
N PHE A 125 13.67 -3.54 -16.65
CA PHE A 125 13.14 -4.84 -17.06
C PHE A 125 13.34 -5.13 -18.55
N PRO A 126 13.00 -4.22 -19.49
CA PRO A 126 13.28 -4.47 -20.92
C PRO A 126 14.77 -4.62 -21.22
N ARG A 127 15.66 -3.82 -20.62
CA ARG A 127 17.12 -3.92 -20.81
C ARG A 127 17.66 -5.24 -20.26
N LEU A 128 17.15 -5.70 -19.11
CA LEU A 128 17.53 -6.98 -18.53
C LEU A 128 17.17 -8.13 -19.49
N LEU A 129 15.93 -8.16 -19.98
CA LEU A 129 15.51 -9.21 -20.90
C LEU A 129 16.31 -9.19 -22.20
N GLU A 130 16.59 -8.02 -22.78
CA GLU A 130 17.40 -7.86 -23.97
C GLU A 130 18.83 -8.39 -23.74
N SER A 131 19.44 -8.09 -22.60
CA SER A 131 20.79 -8.59 -22.25
C SER A 131 20.81 -10.09 -22.12
N ILE A 132 19.81 -10.71 -21.48
CA ILE A 132 19.72 -12.17 -21.34
C ILE A 132 19.52 -12.82 -22.73
N GLU A 133 18.63 -12.29 -23.59
CA GLU A 133 18.43 -12.80 -24.95
C GLU A 133 19.68 -12.77 -25.81
N LEU A 134 20.55 -11.77 -25.60
CA LEU A 134 21.79 -11.57 -26.34
C LEU A 134 22.98 -12.24 -25.68
N ASN A 135 22.79 -12.97 -24.58
CA ASN A 135 23.85 -13.54 -23.74
C ASN A 135 24.94 -12.49 -23.37
N GLN A 136 24.48 -11.27 -23.03
CA GLN A 136 25.33 -10.17 -22.58
C GLN A 136 25.24 -10.04 -21.06
N SER A 137 26.32 -9.52 -20.43
CA SER A 137 26.28 -9.19 -19.01
C SER A 137 25.27 -8.08 -18.74
N TYR A 138 24.57 -8.22 -17.63
CA TYR A 138 23.64 -7.23 -17.10
C TYR A 138 24.14 -6.55 -15.81
N ASP A 139 25.39 -6.75 -15.43
CA ASP A 139 26.01 -6.18 -14.21
C ASP A 139 25.99 -4.65 -14.18
N SER A 140 25.94 -4.01 -15.34
CA SER A 140 25.86 -2.55 -15.48
C SER A 140 24.42 -2.00 -15.44
N ILE A 141 23.41 -2.88 -15.45
CA ILE A 141 22.01 -2.46 -15.38
C ILE A 141 21.66 -2.10 -13.92
N GLU A 142 21.08 -0.95 -13.73
CA GLU A 142 20.74 -0.43 -12.41
C GLU A 142 19.57 -1.20 -11.78
N ASN A 143 19.39 -1.02 -10.45
CA ASN A 143 18.32 -1.60 -9.65
C ASN A 143 18.27 -3.13 -9.61
N LEU A 144 19.30 -3.83 -10.03
CA LEU A 144 19.37 -5.29 -9.98
C LEU A 144 20.05 -5.78 -8.71
N ILE A 145 19.57 -6.90 -8.19
CA ILE A 145 20.24 -7.70 -7.17
C ILE A 145 20.14 -9.15 -7.62
N PHE A 146 21.29 -9.83 -7.70
CA PHE A 146 21.39 -11.22 -8.18
C PHE A 146 22.65 -11.90 -7.62
N LYS A 147 22.78 -13.20 -7.80
CA LYS A 147 24.01 -13.94 -7.45
C LYS A 147 24.91 -14.09 -8.67
N ASN A 148 26.21 -13.80 -8.49
CA ASN A 148 27.21 -14.10 -9.49
C ASN A 148 27.53 -15.62 -9.54
N GLU A 149 28.39 -16.04 -10.44
CA GLU A 149 28.81 -17.45 -10.58
C GLU A 149 29.49 -18.01 -9.31
N GLN A 150 30.04 -17.17 -8.45
CA GLN A 150 30.66 -17.54 -7.19
C GLN A 150 29.61 -17.65 -6.05
N GLY A 151 28.33 -17.32 -6.32
CA GLY A 151 27.24 -17.33 -5.36
C GLY A 151 27.16 -16.08 -4.47
N GLU A 152 27.95 -15.04 -4.78
CA GLU A 152 27.96 -13.79 -4.05
C GLU A 152 26.81 -12.88 -4.52
N ILE A 153 26.15 -12.21 -3.59
CA ILE A 153 25.08 -11.26 -3.91
C ILE A 153 25.67 -9.97 -4.45
N ILE A 154 25.36 -9.67 -5.68
CA ILE A 154 25.71 -8.43 -6.37
C ILE A 154 24.52 -7.48 -6.30
N THR A 155 24.74 -6.26 -5.82
CA THR A 155 23.77 -5.17 -5.82
C THR A 155 24.27 -4.07 -6.75
N THR A 156 23.56 -3.82 -7.83
CA THR A 156 23.91 -2.74 -8.74
C THR A 156 23.44 -1.38 -8.19
N ARG A 157 23.97 -0.29 -8.75
CA ARG A 157 23.59 1.05 -8.29
C ARG A 157 22.10 1.33 -8.50
N LYS A 158 21.52 2.18 -7.67
CA LYS A 158 20.14 2.66 -7.84
C LYS A 158 20.02 3.63 -9.00
N GLN A 159 19.07 3.37 -9.91
CA GLN A 159 18.72 4.29 -10.98
C GLN A 159 18.01 5.54 -10.44
N GLY A 160 18.18 6.69 -11.08
CA GLY A 160 17.35 7.87 -10.87
C GLY A 160 15.91 7.63 -11.35
N LEU A 161 14.92 8.29 -10.73
CA LEU A 161 13.54 8.19 -11.19
C LEU A 161 13.38 8.87 -12.56
N LEU A 162 12.84 8.13 -13.51
CA LEU A 162 12.57 8.62 -14.86
C LEU A 162 11.49 9.72 -14.87
N ASN A 163 11.45 10.50 -15.93
CA ASN A 163 10.34 11.40 -16.15
C ASN A 163 9.06 10.58 -16.40
N GLN A 164 8.08 10.70 -15.51
CA GLN A 164 6.87 9.89 -15.55
C GLN A 164 5.98 10.19 -16.76
N ASP A 165 6.13 11.37 -17.35
CA ASP A 165 5.41 11.77 -18.57
C ASP A 165 5.95 11.09 -19.85
N THR A 166 7.16 10.53 -19.79
CA THR A 166 7.79 9.81 -20.92
C THR A 166 7.59 8.30 -20.85
N LEU A 167 7.00 7.79 -19.76
CA LEU A 167 6.70 6.36 -19.64
C LEU A 167 5.53 5.97 -20.54
N PRO A 168 5.51 4.75 -21.07
CA PRO A 168 4.38 4.25 -21.86
C PRO A 168 3.07 4.32 -21.07
N SER A 169 1.98 4.61 -21.77
CA SER A 169 0.64 4.52 -21.20
C SER A 169 0.34 3.10 -20.78
N LEU A 170 -0.41 2.94 -19.67
CA LEU A 170 -0.80 1.63 -19.18
C LEU A 170 -1.69 0.91 -20.20
N PRO A 171 -1.38 -0.34 -20.59
CA PRO A 171 -2.12 -1.07 -21.62
C PRO A 171 -3.39 -1.71 -21.05
N TYR A 172 -4.38 -0.89 -20.68
CA TYR A 172 -5.66 -1.37 -20.12
C TYR A 172 -6.40 -2.29 -21.08
N ASP A 173 -6.34 -2.04 -22.38
CA ASP A 173 -6.97 -2.89 -23.40
C ASP A 173 -6.30 -4.29 -23.46
N HIS A 174 -4.98 -4.35 -23.22
CA HIS A 174 -4.28 -5.63 -23.11
C HIS A 174 -4.69 -6.40 -21.84
N LEU A 175 -4.83 -5.71 -20.71
CA LEU A 175 -5.38 -6.31 -19.48
C LEU A 175 -6.81 -6.80 -19.71
N ALA A 176 -7.65 -5.99 -20.39
CA ALA A 176 -9.04 -6.32 -20.70
C ALA A 176 -9.16 -7.56 -21.61
N SER A 177 -8.14 -7.88 -22.40
CA SER A 177 -8.12 -9.12 -23.22
C SER A 177 -7.96 -10.41 -22.37
N PHE A 178 -7.50 -10.30 -21.14
CA PHE A 178 -7.42 -11.40 -20.17
C PHE A 178 -8.55 -11.37 -19.16
N TYR A 179 -8.88 -10.19 -18.65
CA TYR A 179 -9.86 -9.97 -17.57
C TYR A 179 -10.68 -8.71 -17.86
N PRO A 180 -12.03 -8.81 -17.94
CA PRO A 180 -12.88 -7.63 -18.10
C PRO A 180 -12.51 -6.54 -17.08
N LEU A 181 -12.25 -5.32 -17.57
CA LEU A 181 -11.76 -4.24 -16.69
C LEU A 181 -12.79 -3.85 -15.61
N GLU A 182 -14.07 -4.08 -15.91
CA GLU A 182 -15.19 -3.88 -14.99
C GLU A 182 -15.06 -4.69 -13.69
N ASN A 183 -14.38 -5.83 -13.72
CA ASN A 183 -14.14 -6.66 -12.53
C ASN A 183 -13.20 -5.99 -11.50
N TYR A 184 -12.48 -4.94 -11.92
CA TYR A 184 -11.59 -4.16 -11.06
C TYR A 184 -12.25 -2.91 -10.49
N PHE A 185 -13.48 -2.61 -10.89
CA PHE A 185 -14.18 -1.45 -10.35
C PHE A 185 -14.88 -1.81 -9.05
N GLY A 186 -14.71 -0.95 -8.05
CA GLY A 186 -15.36 -1.10 -6.76
C GLY A 186 -16.40 -0.02 -6.52
N LYS A 187 -17.43 -0.35 -5.74
CA LYS A 187 -18.32 0.63 -5.16
C LYS A 187 -17.73 1.06 -3.82
N THR A 188 -17.38 2.32 -3.72
CA THR A 188 -16.79 2.91 -2.53
C THR A 188 -17.61 4.10 -2.04
N PHE A 189 -17.16 4.73 -0.96
CA PHE A 189 -17.65 6.04 -0.53
C PHE A 189 -17.53 7.12 -1.61
N LEU A 190 -16.52 7.00 -2.47
CA LEU A 190 -16.25 7.97 -3.52
C LEU A 190 -17.24 7.88 -4.69
N GLY A 191 -17.58 6.66 -5.10
CA GLY A 191 -18.40 6.44 -6.29
C GLY A 191 -18.84 4.99 -6.45
N LYS A 192 -19.58 4.75 -7.53
CA LYS A 192 -20.08 3.42 -7.90
C LYS A 192 -19.08 2.61 -8.72
N ARG A 193 -18.22 3.28 -9.47
CA ARG A 193 -17.20 2.69 -10.37
C ARG A 193 -15.85 3.33 -10.06
N THR A 194 -15.33 2.98 -8.88
CA THR A 194 -14.05 3.49 -8.39
C THR A 194 -12.90 2.65 -8.90
N LEU A 195 -11.87 3.32 -9.41
CA LEU A 195 -10.66 2.71 -9.95
C LEU A 195 -9.42 3.12 -9.14
N SER A 196 -8.50 2.19 -8.92
CA SER A 196 -7.19 2.49 -8.36
C SER A 196 -6.23 2.98 -9.45
N TYR A 197 -5.48 4.05 -9.17
CA TYR A 197 -4.56 4.67 -10.11
C TYR A 197 -3.27 5.11 -9.40
N HIS A 198 -2.14 5.07 -10.10
CA HIS A 198 -0.86 5.58 -9.64
C HIS A 198 -0.38 6.70 -10.56
N SER A 199 -0.01 7.83 -9.98
CA SER A 199 0.46 9.00 -10.73
C SER A 199 1.90 9.40 -10.41
N SER A 200 2.54 8.74 -9.45
CA SER A 200 3.92 9.05 -9.05
C SER A 200 4.63 7.85 -8.44
N PHE A 201 5.96 7.88 -8.45
CA PHE A 201 6.81 6.92 -7.79
C PHE A 201 7.57 7.56 -6.63
N GLY A 202 7.65 6.78 -5.53
CA GLY A 202 8.44 7.10 -4.35
C GLY A 202 7.83 8.16 -3.44
N CYS A 203 8.63 8.57 -2.46
CA CYS A 203 8.29 9.58 -1.47
C CYS A 203 9.59 10.31 -1.09
N PRO A 204 9.61 11.64 -0.95
CA PRO A 204 10.85 12.39 -0.69
C PRO A 204 11.25 12.41 0.80
N PHE A 205 10.62 11.61 1.65
CA PHE A 205 10.83 11.59 3.09
C PHE A 205 11.54 10.30 3.54
N THR A 206 12.18 10.38 4.72
CA THR A 206 13.06 9.36 5.30
C THR A 206 12.47 8.64 6.51
N CYS A 207 11.15 8.59 6.64
CA CYS A 207 10.48 7.98 7.80
C CYS A 207 11.06 6.61 8.14
N SER A 208 11.57 6.44 9.36
CA SER A 208 12.33 5.26 9.80
C SER A 208 11.53 3.96 9.86
N PHE A 209 10.20 4.05 9.90
CA PHE A 209 9.27 2.92 9.90
C PHE A 209 8.76 2.54 8.50
N CYS A 210 9.19 3.26 7.46
CA CYS A 210 8.58 3.15 6.14
C CYS A 210 9.42 2.32 5.16
N ALA A 211 8.90 1.21 4.71
CA ALA A 211 9.57 0.33 3.76
C ALA A 211 9.70 0.89 2.33
N VAL A 212 9.12 2.05 2.04
CA VAL A 212 9.31 2.77 0.77
C VAL A 212 10.69 3.43 0.70
N VAL A 213 11.27 3.79 1.84
CA VAL A 213 12.57 4.48 1.92
C VAL A 213 13.70 3.66 1.28
N PRO A 214 13.91 2.37 1.60
CA PRO A 214 14.96 1.56 0.97
C PRO A 214 14.77 1.37 -0.54
N ILE A 215 13.53 1.41 -1.02
CA ILE A 215 13.20 1.21 -2.43
C ILE A 215 13.55 2.45 -3.24
N TYR A 216 13.18 3.63 -2.76
CA TYR A 216 13.27 4.88 -3.54
C TYR A 216 14.35 5.85 -3.06
N ASN A 217 15.01 5.61 -1.92
CA ASN A 217 16.07 6.47 -1.34
C ASN A 217 15.61 7.94 -1.23
N ALA A 218 14.44 8.18 -0.61
CA ALA A 218 13.85 9.50 -0.43
C ALA A 218 13.73 10.31 -1.74
N ARG A 219 13.45 9.66 -2.86
CA ARG A 219 13.21 10.30 -4.16
C ARG A 219 11.74 10.19 -4.54
N TRP A 220 11.27 11.21 -5.26
CA TRP A 220 9.91 11.27 -5.77
C TRP A 220 9.88 11.82 -7.19
N LYS A 221 9.02 11.27 -8.04
CA LYS A 221 8.75 11.78 -9.37
C LYS A 221 7.30 11.46 -9.76
N GLY A 222 6.55 12.46 -10.21
CA GLY A 222 5.15 12.29 -10.62
C GLY A 222 4.91 12.70 -12.08
N LYS A 223 3.83 12.17 -12.66
CA LYS A 223 3.26 12.64 -13.91
C LYS A 223 2.83 14.09 -13.77
N SER A 224 2.81 14.83 -14.87
CA SER A 224 2.21 16.16 -14.92
C SER A 224 0.70 16.12 -14.66
N ALA A 225 0.14 17.23 -14.19
CA ALA A 225 -1.31 17.37 -14.01
C ALA A 225 -2.09 17.07 -15.28
N GLN A 226 -1.56 17.51 -16.45
CA GLN A 226 -2.19 17.27 -17.74
C GLN A 226 -2.23 15.79 -18.13
N ASN A 227 -1.13 15.04 -17.88
CA ASN A 227 -1.10 13.61 -18.19
C ASN A 227 -2.01 12.81 -17.27
N ILE A 228 -2.07 13.14 -15.98
CA ILE A 228 -3.04 12.53 -15.06
C ILE A 228 -4.47 12.77 -15.55
N TYR A 229 -4.79 14.00 -15.89
CA TYR A 229 -6.11 14.36 -16.41
C TYR A 229 -6.47 13.60 -17.70
N ASN A 230 -5.54 13.52 -18.65
CA ASN A 230 -5.75 12.81 -19.91
C ASN A 230 -6.01 11.31 -19.68
N ASP A 231 -5.25 10.67 -18.81
CA ASP A 231 -5.43 9.26 -18.46
C ASP A 231 -6.81 9.02 -17.83
N ILE A 232 -7.21 9.85 -16.85
CA ILE A 232 -8.50 9.72 -16.17
C ILE A 232 -9.66 10.00 -17.11
N LYS A 233 -9.54 11.01 -17.98
CA LYS A 233 -10.56 11.35 -18.99
C LYS A 233 -10.77 10.16 -19.94
N LYS A 234 -9.70 9.56 -20.45
CA LYS A 234 -9.78 8.36 -21.30
C LYS A 234 -10.48 7.20 -20.57
N LEU A 235 -10.12 6.94 -19.32
CA LEU A 235 -10.74 5.89 -18.50
C LEU A 235 -12.22 6.19 -18.24
N LYS A 236 -12.59 7.44 -17.99
CA LYS A 236 -13.99 7.86 -17.85
C LYS A 236 -14.78 7.64 -19.12
N GLU A 237 -14.26 8.06 -20.27
CA GLU A 237 -14.92 7.91 -21.57
C GLU A 237 -15.09 6.44 -21.96
N GLN A 238 -14.07 5.60 -21.78
CA GLN A 238 -14.10 4.20 -22.16
C GLN A 238 -14.88 3.32 -21.19
N TYR A 239 -14.72 3.55 -19.88
CA TYR A 239 -15.16 2.63 -18.83
C TYR A 239 -16.16 3.24 -17.85
N GLN A 240 -16.56 4.52 -18.07
CA GLN A 240 -17.57 5.23 -17.26
C GLN A 240 -17.24 5.23 -15.75
N ILE A 241 -15.95 5.33 -15.40
CA ILE A 241 -15.56 5.50 -14.01
C ILE A 241 -16.08 6.82 -13.45
N ASP A 242 -16.46 6.85 -12.19
CA ASP A 242 -16.95 8.03 -11.48
C ASP A 242 -16.11 8.41 -10.26
N ALA A 243 -15.11 7.58 -9.94
CA ALA A 243 -14.19 7.86 -8.85
C ALA A 243 -12.80 7.27 -9.07
N ILE A 244 -11.78 7.90 -8.46
CA ILE A 244 -10.37 7.48 -8.47
C ILE A 244 -9.81 7.42 -7.05
N GLU A 245 -9.10 6.35 -6.74
CA GLU A 245 -8.20 6.26 -5.60
C GLU A 245 -6.74 6.37 -6.08
N PHE A 246 -6.07 7.47 -5.70
CA PHE A 246 -4.63 7.65 -5.96
C PHE A 246 -3.82 6.91 -4.90
N HIS A 247 -3.28 5.75 -5.26
CA HIS A 247 -2.41 4.93 -4.40
C HIS A 247 -0.93 5.29 -4.54
N ASP A 248 -0.65 6.56 -4.73
CA ASP A 248 0.72 7.10 -4.71
C ASP A 248 1.27 7.09 -3.27
N ASN A 249 2.52 6.72 -3.06
CA ASN A 249 3.13 6.79 -1.73
C ASN A 249 3.03 8.20 -1.09
N ASN A 250 2.91 9.25 -1.92
CA ASN A 250 2.60 10.60 -1.51
C ASN A 250 2.12 11.42 -2.72
N PHE A 251 0.81 11.43 -2.96
CA PHE A 251 0.19 12.16 -4.06
C PHE A 251 0.41 13.68 -3.96
N PHE A 252 0.40 14.21 -2.73
CA PHE A 252 0.40 15.64 -2.45
C PHE A 252 1.79 16.28 -2.39
N THR A 253 2.85 15.59 -2.76
CA THR A 253 4.23 16.11 -2.74
C THR A 253 4.39 17.42 -3.51
N SER A 254 3.71 17.58 -4.64
CA SER A 254 3.76 18.80 -5.46
C SER A 254 2.44 19.54 -5.43
N ARG A 255 2.36 20.60 -4.59
CA ARG A 255 1.18 21.47 -4.50
C ARG A 255 0.74 22.01 -5.87
N LYS A 256 1.70 22.50 -6.69
CA LYS A 256 1.41 23.03 -8.03
C LYS A 256 0.68 21.98 -8.88
N ARG A 257 1.21 20.76 -8.95
CA ARG A 257 0.63 19.64 -9.70
C ARG A 257 -0.80 19.31 -9.26
N VAL A 258 -1.03 19.22 -7.95
CA VAL A 258 -2.35 18.85 -7.40
C VAL A 258 -3.39 19.92 -7.67
N VAL A 259 -3.04 21.18 -7.49
CA VAL A 259 -3.95 22.33 -7.79
C VAL A 259 -4.25 22.42 -9.27
N GLU A 260 -3.27 22.23 -10.15
CA GLU A 260 -3.42 22.19 -11.59
C GLU A 260 -4.36 21.05 -12.02
N PHE A 261 -4.10 19.83 -11.53
CA PHE A 261 -4.97 18.67 -11.76
C PHE A 261 -6.41 18.94 -11.29
N SER A 262 -6.58 19.49 -10.09
CA SER A 262 -7.89 19.83 -9.54
C SER A 262 -8.66 20.79 -10.44
N LYS A 263 -7.97 21.79 -11.01
CA LYS A 263 -8.61 22.71 -11.95
C LYS A 263 -9.04 22.03 -13.27
N LEU A 264 -8.24 21.09 -13.76
CA LEU A 264 -8.54 20.37 -14.99
C LEU A 264 -9.74 19.43 -14.86
N ILE A 265 -9.89 18.74 -13.70
CA ILE A 265 -10.93 17.73 -13.51
C ILE A 265 -12.22 18.26 -12.87
N MET A 266 -12.26 19.56 -12.56
CA MET A 266 -13.32 20.17 -11.73
C MET A 266 -14.74 19.91 -12.22
N ASP A 267 -14.95 19.93 -13.55
CA ASP A 267 -16.28 19.80 -14.15
C ASP A 267 -16.58 18.38 -14.68
N ASP A 268 -15.67 17.44 -14.45
CA ASP A 268 -15.82 16.07 -14.95
C ASP A 268 -16.69 15.16 -14.06
N GLY A 269 -17.10 15.61 -12.87
CA GLY A 269 -17.91 14.82 -11.95
C GLY A 269 -17.21 13.59 -11.37
N ILE A 270 -15.88 13.59 -11.34
CA ILE A 270 -15.06 12.54 -10.74
C ILE A 270 -14.78 12.86 -9.28
N SER A 271 -15.13 11.94 -8.39
CA SER A 271 -14.67 12.01 -7.00
C SER A 271 -13.29 11.36 -6.86
N TRP A 272 -12.48 11.85 -5.93
CA TRP A 272 -11.16 11.27 -5.72
C TRP A 272 -10.68 11.33 -4.27
N TRP A 273 -9.77 10.41 -3.98
CA TRP A 273 -9.05 10.21 -2.73
C TRP A 273 -7.56 10.08 -3.06
N GLY A 274 -6.68 10.41 -2.12
CA GLY A 274 -5.25 10.21 -2.28
C GLY A 274 -4.53 10.17 -0.94
N GLU A 275 -3.28 9.66 -0.96
CA GLU A 275 -2.42 9.53 0.20
C GLU A 275 -1.44 10.70 0.31
N GLY A 276 -1.26 11.21 1.53
CA GLY A 276 -0.37 12.34 1.79
C GLY A 276 0.12 12.44 3.22
N ARG A 277 0.89 13.49 3.47
CA ARG A 277 1.42 13.84 4.79
C ARG A 277 0.78 15.14 5.28
N ILE A 278 0.48 15.19 6.57
CA ILE A 278 -0.14 16.37 7.19
C ILE A 278 0.76 17.60 7.06
N ASP A 279 2.05 17.47 7.34
CA ASP A 279 3.01 18.58 7.25
C ASP A 279 3.18 19.13 5.82
N THR A 280 3.05 18.27 4.81
CA THR A 280 3.06 18.69 3.40
C THR A 280 1.78 19.43 3.04
N LEU A 281 0.63 18.88 3.41
CA LEU A 281 -0.69 19.45 3.14
C LEU A 281 -0.96 20.73 3.96
N ASP A 282 -0.35 20.88 5.12
CA ASP A 282 -0.46 22.07 5.95
C ASP A 282 0.14 23.32 5.27
N GLN A 283 1.07 23.12 4.34
CA GLN A 283 1.63 24.18 3.50
C GLN A 283 0.70 24.63 2.35
N TYR A 284 -0.37 23.89 2.07
CA TYR A 284 -1.37 24.28 1.07
C TYR A 284 -2.19 25.45 1.61
N LYS A 285 -2.54 26.40 0.75
CA LYS A 285 -3.42 27.51 1.13
C LYS A 285 -4.87 27.05 1.26
N ASP A 286 -5.70 27.80 1.97
CA ASP A 286 -7.13 27.52 2.07
C ASP A 286 -7.82 27.55 0.69
N GLU A 287 -7.36 28.41 -0.23
CA GLU A 287 -7.84 28.46 -1.60
C GLU A 287 -7.52 27.17 -2.36
N ASP A 288 -6.35 26.53 -2.11
CA ASP A 288 -5.98 25.26 -2.74
C ASP A 288 -6.91 24.13 -2.28
N LEU A 289 -7.16 24.04 -0.95
CA LEU A 289 -8.08 23.06 -0.39
C LEU A 289 -9.51 23.27 -0.88
N ALA A 290 -9.95 24.53 -1.05
CA ALA A 290 -11.25 24.84 -1.60
C ALA A 290 -11.36 24.42 -3.08
N ILE A 291 -10.31 24.60 -3.89
CA ILE A 291 -10.23 24.14 -5.28
C ILE A 291 -10.29 22.60 -5.31
N MET A 292 -9.50 21.91 -4.48
CA MET A 292 -9.48 20.45 -4.40
C MET A 292 -10.86 19.90 -4.02
N SER A 293 -11.50 20.45 -3.01
CA SER A 293 -12.85 20.06 -2.58
C SER A 293 -13.88 20.20 -3.70
N LYS A 294 -13.89 21.36 -4.36
CA LYS A 294 -14.78 21.64 -5.50
C LYS A 294 -14.52 20.69 -6.68
N ALA A 295 -13.27 20.32 -6.88
CA ALA A 295 -12.83 19.38 -7.92
C ALA A 295 -13.05 17.90 -7.57
N GLY A 296 -13.79 17.59 -6.51
CA GLY A 296 -14.17 16.23 -6.16
C GLY A 296 -13.26 15.51 -5.16
N CYS A 297 -12.25 16.18 -4.55
CA CYS A 297 -11.51 15.60 -3.44
C CYS A 297 -12.45 15.39 -2.25
N LYS A 298 -12.76 14.13 -1.92
CA LYS A 298 -13.69 13.79 -0.85
C LYS A 298 -12.99 13.44 0.46
N MET A 299 -11.83 12.83 0.35
CA MET A 299 -11.11 12.29 1.50
C MET A 299 -9.61 12.28 1.21
N ILE A 300 -8.79 12.45 2.23
CA ILE A 300 -7.33 12.34 2.14
C ILE A 300 -6.84 11.45 3.27
N PHE A 301 -6.14 10.37 2.90
CA PHE A 301 -5.40 9.56 3.86
C PHE A 301 -4.12 10.29 4.28
N CYS A 302 -3.92 10.39 5.58
CA CYS A 302 -2.78 11.07 6.16
C CYS A 302 -2.18 10.24 7.30
N GLY A 303 -0.87 10.00 7.24
CA GLY A 303 -0.13 9.44 8.35
C GLY A 303 -0.07 10.43 9.51
N ALA A 304 -0.91 10.28 10.53
CA ALA A 304 -0.82 11.01 11.79
C ALA A 304 0.20 10.36 12.73
N GLU A 305 0.24 9.06 12.75
CA GLU A 305 1.10 8.10 13.43
C GLU A 305 0.98 8.13 14.96
N SER A 306 1.17 9.27 15.62
CA SER A 306 1.10 9.42 17.08
C SER A 306 0.67 10.82 17.48
N GLY A 307 0.08 10.95 18.68
CA GLY A 307 -0.15 12.21 19.37
C GLY A 307 1.01 12.66 20.25
N ASN A 308 2.13 11.96 20.22
CA ASN A 308 3.30 12.27 21.03
C ASN A 308 4.46 12.74 20.14
N ASP A 309 4.90 13.99 20.31
CA ASP A 309 5.95 14.59 19.49
C ASP A 309 7.30 13.86 19.61
N GLU A 310 7.61 13.24 20.76
CA GLU A 310 8.80 12.41 20.92
C GLU A 310 8.74 11.15 20.06
N VAL A 311 7.57 10.50 20.00
CA VAL A 311 7.33 9.33 19.14
C VAL A 311 7.39 9.72 17.66
N LEU A 312 6.81 10.86 17.28
CA LEU A 312 6.90 11.38 15.92
C LEU A 312 8.35 11.66 15.51
N LYS A 313 9.18 12.14 16.44
CA LYS A 313 10.62 12.32 16.23
C LYS A 313 11.35 10.98 16.07
N GLN A 314 11.05 10.00 16.91
CA GLN A 314 11.62 8.63 16.82
C GLN A 314 11.30 7.99 15.47
N MET A 315 10.13 8.24 14.92
CA MET A 315 9.70 7.77 13.60
C MET A 315 10.36 8.52 12.43
N ASP A 316 11.19 9.50 12.71
CA ASP A 316 11.81 10.39 11.71
C ASP A 316 10.80 10.91 10.67
N LYS A 317 9.69 11.44 11.17
CA LYS A 317 8.67 12.11 10.32
C LYS A 317 9.20 13.45 9.75
N GLY A 318 10.53 13.57 9.61
CA GLY A 318 11.20 14.75 9.04
C GLY A 318 11.25 15.96 9.98
N GLY A 319 10.98 15.76 11.29
CA GLY A 319 11.03 16.82 12.31
C GLY A 319 9.99 17.93 12.15
N THR A 320 9.04 17.80 11.23
CA THR A 320 8.12 18.85 10.83
C THR A 320 6.68 18.60 11.28
N GLN A 321 6.30 17.36 11.59
CA GLN A 321 4.96 17.02 12.04
C GLN A 321 4.86 17.00 13.57
N SER A 322 3.85 17.68 14.13
CA SER A 322 3.55 17.70 15.57
C SER A 322 2.09 17.37 15.87
N ALA A 323 1.81 16.98 17.12
CA ALA A 323 0.45 16.74 17.60
C ALA A 323 -0.47 17.97 17.39
N ALA A 324 0.06 19.17 17.64
CA ALA A 324 -0.67 20.41 17.44
C ALA A 324 -1.07 20.62 15.95
N GLN A 325 -0.17 20.32 15.01
CA GLN A 325 -0.48 20.40 13.57
C GLN A 325 -1.51 19.37 13.15
N ILE A 326 -1.46 18.14 13.68
CA ILE A 326 -2.44 17.09 13.39
C ILE A 326 -3.86 17.56 13.76
N LEU A 327 -4.03 18.14 14.96
CA LEU A 327 -5.31 18.69 15.41
C LEU A 327 -5.75 19.89 14.57
N ALA A 328 -4.87 20.84 14.32
CA ALA A 328 -5.16 22.04 13.52
C ALA A 328 -5.58 21.65 12.09
N PHE A 329 -4.89 20.68 11.49
CA PHE A 329 -5.21 20.21 10.16
C PHE A 329 -6.56 19.49 10.11
N ALA A 330 -6.93 18.71 11.12
CA ALA A 330 -8.25 18.09 11.20
C ALA A 330 -9.39 19.15 11.21
N VAL A 331 -9.20 20.25 11.95
CA VAL A 331 -10.15 21.38 11.96
C VAL A 331 -10.23 22.03 10.58
N ARG A 332 -9.06 22.25 9.96
CA ARG A 332 -8.96 22.87 8.64
C ARG A 332 -9.64 22.06 7.54
N MET A 333 -9.46 20.73 7.54
CA MET A 333 -10.09 19.82 6.60
C MET A 333 -11.62 19.87 6.71
N ARG A 334 -12.15 19.92 7.94
CA ARG A 334 -13.60 20.06 8.18
C ARG A 334 -14.16 21.33 7.54
N LYS A 335 -13.43 22.47 7.63
CA LYS A 335 -13.83 23.74 7.00
C LYS A 335 -13.99 23.60 5.49
N HIS A 336 -13.19 22.76 4.85
CA HIS A 336 -13.20 22.55 3.39
C HIS A 336 -14.03 21.35 2.94
N ASN A 337 -14.80 20.68 3.83
CA ASN A 337 -15.60 19.50 3.52
C ASN A 337 -14.79 18.35 2.90
N ILE A 338 -13.52 18.20 3.28
CA ILE A 338 -12.68 17.07 2.93
C ILE A 338 -12.54 16.20 4.18
N VAL A 339 -12.84 14.91 4.09
CA VAL A 339 -12.72 13.98 5.22
C VAL A 339 -11.25 13.62 5.41
N PRO A 340 -10.63 13.92 6.56
CA PRO A 340 -9.31 13.38 6.86
C PRO A 340 -9.44 11.93 7.30
N GLU A 341 -8.62 11.06 6.73
CA GLU A 341 -8.47 9.67 7.13
C GLU A 341 -7.08 9.51 7.77
N TYR A 342 -7.04 9.44 9.09
CA TYR A 342 -5.80 9.46 9.85
C TYR A 342 -5.39 8.07 10.27
N SER A 343 -4.18 7.65 9.87
CA SER A 343 -3.54 6.45 10.41
C SER A 343 -2.75 6.77 11.67
N PHE A 344 -2.87 5.89 12.67
CA PHE A 344 -2.08 5.89 13.88
C PHE A 344 -1.33 4.56 13.99
N VAL A 345 -0.06 4.62 14.36
CA VAL A 345 0.80 3.44 14.55
C VAL A 345 1.12 3.31 16.03
N LEU A 346 0.49 2.36 16.71
CA LEU A 346 0.61 2.17 18.14
C LEU A 346 1.54 1.00 18.46
N GLY A 347 2.28 1.13 19.56
CA GLY A 347 3.10 0.03 20.08
C GLY A 347 4.50 -0.05 19.50
N LEU A 348 5.16 1.10 19.30
CA LEU A 348 6.59 1.15 19.02
C LEU A 348 7.40 0.61 20.22
N PRO A 349 8.64 0.17 20.00
CA PRO A 349 9.51 -0.24 21.09
C PRO A 349 9.74 0.93 22.06
N GLY A 350 9.71 0.65 23.34
CA GLY A 350 10.01 1.58 24.43
C GLY A 350 11.06 1.01 25.36
N LYS A 351 11.42 1.75 26.39
CA LYS A 351 12.43 1.33 27.38
C LYS A 351 12.00 0.09 28.17
N ASP A 352 10.72 -0.02 28.43
CA ASP A 352 10.09 -1.11 29.19
C ASP A 352 8.60 -1.21 28.87
N GLU A 353 7.93 -2.23 29.41
CA GLU A 353 6.49 -2.47 29.23
C GLU A 353 5.65 -1.28 29.69
N ALA A 354 6.04 -0.59 30.76
CA ALA A 354 5.30 0.54 31.30
C ALA A 354 5.34 1.74 30.34
N SER A 355 6.49 2.02 29.75
CA SER A 355 6.66 3.11 28.77
C SER A 355 5.89 2.85 27.48
N VAL A 356 5.85 1.62 26.98
CA VAL A 356 5.04 1.24 25.81
C VAL A 356 3.54 1.41 26.11
N MET A 357 3.08 0.97 27.29
CA MET A 357 1.70 1.13 27.72
C MET A 357 1.32 2.61 27.90
N ASP A 358 2.22 3.45 28.38
CA ASP A 358 2.00 4.91 28.51
C ASP A 358 1.85 5.58 27.14
N GLN A 359 2.70 5.22 26.17
CA GLN A 359 2.55 5.69 24.78
C GLN A 359 1.17 5.33 24.21
N ILE A 360 0.76 4.06 24.37
CA ILE A 360 -0.56 3.60 23.89
C ILE A 360 -1.69 4.41 24.54
N ASN A 361 -1.59 4.73 25.84
CA ASN A 361 -2.58 5.53 26.53
C ASN A 361 -2.66 6.97 25.99
N LYS A 362 -1.50 7.61 25.80
CA LYS A 362 -1.39 8.97 25.24
C LYS A 362 -1.99 9.03 23.83
N ASP A 363 -1.69 8.05 22.97
CA ASP A 363 -2.25 8.00 21.62
C ASP A 363 -3.77 7.77 21.63
N ILE A 364 -4.29 6.93 22.51
CA ILE A 364 -5.73 6.75 22.71
C ILE A 364 -6.42 8.06 23.09
N ASP A 365 -5.85 8.81 24.04
CA ASP A 365 -6.39 10.09 24.48
C ASP A 365 -6.33 11.12 23.35
N PHE A 366 -5.22 11.17 22.64
CA PHE A 366 -5.05 12.07 21.48
C PHE A 366 -6.03 11.76 20.34
N ILE A 367 -6.25 10.49 20.00
CA ILE A 367 -7.26 10.08 19.01
C ILE A 367 -8.65 10.60 19.43
N LYS A 368 -8.96 10.56 20.72
CA LYS A 368 -10.23 11.13 21.23
C LYS A 368 -10.29 12.65 21.05
N GLU A 369 -9.17 13.37 21.20
CA GLU A 369 -9.10 14.80 20.92
C GLU A 369 -9.30 15.10 19.43
N VAL A 370 -8.68 14.34 18.53
CA VAL A 370 -8.91 14.42 17.07
C VAL A 370 -10.40 14.28 16.76
N LYS A 371 -11.07 13.26 17.31
CA LYS A 371 -12.51 13.05 17.11
C LYS A 371 -13.38 14.13 17.74
N LYS A 372 -12.90 14.83 18.76
CA LYS A 372 -13.61 15.96 19.37
C LYS A 372 -13.58 17.19 18.48
N VAL A 373 -12.42 17.51 17.88
CA VAL A 373 -12.28 18.69 16.99
C VAL A 373 -12.89 18.46 15.62
N ASN A 374 -12.79 17.24 15.08
CA ASN A 374 -13.41 16.85 13.83
C ASN A 374 -14.01 15.45 13.94
N PRO A 375 -15.31 15.31 14.27
CA PRO A 375 -16.00 14.01 14.40
C PRO A 375 -15.99 13.18 13.12
N ASP A 376 -15.86 13.80 11.95
CA ASP A 376 -15.87 13.14 10.65
C ASP A 376 -14.49 12.58 10.27
N THR A 377 -13.40 12.92 11.01
CA THR A 377 -12.09 12.30 10.79
C THR A 377 -12.20 10.78 10.93
N GLU A 378 -11.85 10.03 9.90
CA GLU A 378 -11.72 8.59 10.01
C GLU A 378 -10.42 8.21 10.68
N ILE A 379 -10.47 7.19 11.53
CA ILE A 379 -9.32 6.74 12.31
C ILE A 379 -9.01 5.30 11.95
N ILE A 380 -7.78 5.08 11.52
CA ILE A 380 -7.20 3.77 11.26
C ILE A 380 -6.10 3.53 12.28
N ILE A 381 -6.18 2.42 12.99
CA ILE A 381 -5.18 2.07 14.00
C ILE A 381 -4.39 0.85 13.54
N TYR A 382 -3.10 1.05 13.34
CA TYR A 382 -2.13 0.00 13.07
C TYR A 382 -1.38 -0.38 14.34
N LEU A 383 -1.19 -1.66 14.55
CA LEU A 383 -0.16 -2.15 15.48
C LEU A 383 1.18 -2.09 14.74
N TYR A 384 2.19 -1.53 15.40
CA TYR A 384 3.50 -1.40 14.78
C TYR A 384 4.06 -2.76 14.35
N SER A 385 4.39 -2.88 13.09
CA SER A 385 5.09 -4.03 12.51
C SER A 385 6.40 -3.57 11.90
N PRO A 386 7.54 -4.13 12.30
CA PRO A 386 8.86 -3.77 11.80
C PRO A 386 9.00 -3.95 10.30
N VAL A 387 9.78 -3.08 9.68
CA VAL A 387 10.23 -3.19 8.30
C VAL A 387 11.76 -3.08 8.25
N PRO A 388 12.43 -3.71 7.27
CA PRO A 388 13.89 -3.69 7.18
C PRO A 388 14.39 -2.34 6.63
N THR A 389 14.42 -1.33 7.49
CA THR A 389 15.00 0.00 7.20
C THR A 389 16.38 0.09 7.83
N GLU A 390 17.29 -0.77 7.40
CA GLU A 390 18.66 -0.85 7.89
C GLU A 390 19.32 0.53 7.96
N GLY A 391 20.06 0.79 9.06
CA GLY A 391 20.72 2.06 9.32
C GLY A 391 19.85 3.15 9.96
N SER A 392 18.54 2.93 10.15
CA SER A 392 17.70 3.82 10.96
C SER A 392 17.85 3.50 12.46
N GLU A 393 17.70 4.53 13.31
CA GLU A 393 17.69 4.35 14.76
C GLU A 393 16.58 3.40 15.22
N LEU A 394 15.41 3.51 14.62
CA LEU A 394 14.28 2.63 14.94
C LEU A 394 14.59 1.17 14.58
N HIS A 395 15.25 0.89 13.45
CA HIS A 395 15.66 -0.47 13.08
C HIS A 395 16.63 -1.06 14.14
N THR A 396 17.60 -0.29 14.61
CA THR A 396 18.51 -0.71 15.68
C THR A 396 17.71 -1.06 16.95
N GLN A 397 16.78 -0.22 17.35
CA GLN A 397 15.96 -0.44 18.54
C GLN A 397 15.10 -1.72 18.44
N ILE A 398 14.53 -2.03 17.27
CA ILE A 398 13.71 -3.25 17.10
C ILE A 398 14.55 -4.54 17.18
N ILE A 399 15.77 -4.52 16.64
CA ILE A 399 16.69 -5.66 16.72
C ILE A 399 17.15 -5.85 18.19
N GLU A 400 17.52 -4.79 18.88
CA GLU A 400 17.88 -4.82 20.30
C GLU A 400 16.72 -5.30 21.18
N ALA A 401 15.49 -4.99 20.82
CA ALA A 401 14.28 -5.48 21.48
C ALA A 401 13.92 -6.94 21.13
N GLY A 402 14.77 -7.64 20.36
CA GLY A 402 14.65 -9.08 20.08
C GLY A 402 13.79 -9.44 18.89
N PHE A 403 13.43 -8.51 18.03
CA PHE A 403 12.71 -8.83 16.79
C PHE A 403 13.64 -9.42 15.74
N GLN A 404 13.19 -10.48 15.06
CA GLN A 404 13.95 -11.14 13.99
C GLN A 404 13.04 -11.44 12.81
N PHE A 405 13.53 -11.16 11.61
CA PHE A 405 12.89 -11.60 10.38
C PHE A 405 13.21 -13.07 10.08
N PRO A 406 12.32 -13.80 9.36
CA PRO A 406 12.64 -15.13 8.87
C PRO A 406 13.90 -15.14 7.99
N GLU A 407 14.78 -16.10 8.27
CA GLU A 407 16.03 -16.28 7.53
C GLU A 407 15.88 -17.07 6.23
N LYS A 408 14.80 -17.87 6.12
CA LYS A 408 14.47 -18.64 4.90
C LYS A 408 13.18 -18.14 4.28
N LEU A 409 13.14 -18.17 2.96
CA LEU A 409 11.97 -17.64 2.23
C LEU A 409 10.70 -18.46 2.54
N GLU A 410 10.83 -19.77 2.71
CA GLU A 410 9.70 -20.64 3.05
C GLU A 410 9.13 -20.39 4.45
N ASP A 411 9.91 -19.89 5.40
CA ASP A 411 9.44 -19.59 6.76
C ASP A 411 8.41 -18.43 6.75
N TRP A 412 8.41 -17.58 5.72
CA TRP A 412 7.40 -16.56 5.51
C TRP A 412 6.00 -17.13 5.20
N LEU A 413 5.89 -18.43 4.92
CA LEU A 413 4.61 -19.13 4.74
C LEU A 413 3.96 -19.55 6.06
N ASP A 414 4.67 -19.42 7.18
CA ASP A 414 4.08 -19.69 8.50
C ASP A 414 2.85 -18.80 8.70
N PRO A 415 1.72 -19.34 9.22
CA PRO A 415 0.49 -18.57 9.41
C PRO A 415 0.65 -17.30 10.25
N SER A 416 1.67 -17.22 11.13
CA SER A 416 1.98 -16.01 11.89
C SER A 416 2.44 -14.87 11.00
N TRP A 417 3.21 -15.16 9.95
CA TRP A 417 3.69 -14.18 8.98
C TRP A 417 2.67 -13.82 7.90
N GLU A 418 1.71 -14.71 7.61
CA GLU A 418 0.61 -14.38 6.68
C GLU A 418 -0.18 -13.15 7.14
N ASN A 419 -0.41 -13.08 8.45
CA ASN A 419 -1.11 -11.97 9.08
C ASN A 419 -0.14 -10.91 9.65
N PHE A 420 1.10 -10.91 9.18
CA PHE A 420 2.09 -9.88 9.45
C PHE A 420 1.67 -8.61 8.70
N ASP A 421 0.54 -8.10 9.09
CA ASP A 421 0.10 -6.78 8.74
C ASP A 421 -0.03 -5.93 10.00
N LEU A 422 -0.06 -4.64 9.77
CA LEU A 422 -0.04 -3.62 10.81
C LEU A 422 -1.21 -3.70 11.80
N ARG A 423 -2.21 -4.55 11.55
CA ARG A 423 -3.43 -4.61 12.35
C ARG A 423 -3.66 -5.91 13.09
N LYS A 424 -3.27 -7.04 12.49
CA LYS A 424 -3.70 -8.35 12.94
C LYS A 424 -2.70 -9.03 13.85
N ASN A 425 -1.44 -9.05 13.46
CA ASN A 425 -0.39 -9.75 14.16
C ASN A 425 0.95 -9.01 14.04
N PRO A 426 1.32 -8.18 15.02
CA PRO A 426 2.54 -7.39 14.96
C PRO A 426 3.81 -8.23 15.12
N LEU A 427 3.74 -9.45 15.67
CA LEU A 427 4.88 -10.34 15.98
C LEU A 427 5.99 -9.69 16.80
N THR A 428 5.71 -8.55 17.43
CA THR A 428 6.70 -7.76 18.16
C THR A 428 6.86 -8.25 19.60
N PRO A 429 8.08 -8.54 20.07
CA PRO A 429 8.31 -9.12 21.41
C PRO A 429 7.87 -8.22 22.57
N TRP A 430 7.87 -6.90 22.38
CA TRP A 430 7.53 -5.92 23.43
C TRP A 430 6.03 -5.63 23.54
N LEU A 431 5.20 -6.06 22.59
CA LEU A 431 3.74 -5.88 22.66
C LEU A 431 3.09 -7.08 23.35
N THR A 432 2.69 -6.87 24.58
CA THR A 432 1.99 -7.91 25.35
C THR A 432 0.54 -8.11 24.85
N PRO A 433 -0.05 -9.30 25.03
CA PRO A 433 -1.47 -9.54 24.70
C PRO A 433 -2.42 -8.51 25.35
N LYS A 434 -2.09 -8.05 26.56
CA LYS A 434 -2.87 -7.01 27.27
C LYS A 434 -2.86 -5.66 26.53
N MET A 435 -1.74 -5.29 25.94
CA MET A 435 -1.61 -4.06 25.14
C MET A 435 -2.41 -4.17 23.84
N ILE A 436 -2.24 -5.29 23.13
CA ILE A 436 -2.95 -5.58 21.89
C ILE A 436 -4.47 -5.58 22.13
N ASP A 437 -4.94 -6.25 23.16
CA ASP A 437 -6.34 -6.27 23.54
C ASP A 437 -6.88 -4.88 23.87
N LYS A 438 -6.07 -4.06 24.57
CA LYS A 438 -6.47 -2.67 24.88
C LYS A 438 -6.67 -1.85 23.61
N ILE A 439 -5.74 -1.92 22.65
CA ILE A 439 -5.83 -1.20 21.38
C ILE A 439 -7.06 -1.67 20.59
N LYS A 440 -7.23 -2.98 20.39
CA LYS A 440 -8.36 -3.55 19.64
C LYS A 440 -9.71 -3.26 20.30
N ASN A 441 -9.79 -3.29 21.62
CA ASN A 441 -11.01 -2.95 22.35
C ASN A 441 -11.33 -1.46 22.28
N PHE A 442 -10.30 -0.59 22.35
CA PHE A 442 -10.47 0.84 22.11
C PHE A 442 -11.00 1.11 20.70
N GLU A 443 -10.38 0.53 19.67
CA GLU A 443 -10.82 0.66 18.28
C GLU A 443 -12.30 0.22 18.13
N THR A 444 -12.68 -0.90 18.75
CA THR A 444 -14.07 -1.37 18.74
C THR A 444 -15.04 -0.34 19.31
N VAL A 445 -14.70 0.26 20.46
CA VAL A 445 -15.55 1.28 21.12
C VAL A 445 -15.55 2.58 20.35
N LEU A 446 -14.39 3.01 19.81
CA LEU A 446 -14.26 4.20 18.97
C LEU A 446 -15.17 4.09 17.74
N ASN A 447 -15.06 2.99 16.99
CA ASN A 447 -15.85 2.75 15.77
C ASN A 447 -17.34 2.51 16.04
N ALA A 448 -17.71 2.12 17.24
CA ALA A 448 -19.12 2.07 17.67
C ALA A 448 -19.68 3.47 17.99
N TYR A 449 -18.88 4.33 18.62
CA TYR A 449 -19.29 5.68 18.97
C TYR A 449 -19.23 6.66 17.78
N TYR A 450 -18.24 6.50 16.93
CA TYR A 450 -18.04 7.22 15.67
C TYR A 450 -17.96 6.22 14.50
N PRO A 451 -19.11 5.64 14.08
CA PRO A 451 -19.08 4.73 12.92
C PRO A 451 -18.54 5.44 11.70
N THR A 452 -17.70 4.75 10.96
CA THR A 452 -16.98 5.23 9.77
C THR A 452 -17.88 5.95 8.78
N ALA A 453 -17.50 7.15 8.37
CA ALA A 453 -18.29 7.97 7.43
C ALA A 453 -18.28 7.35 6.03
N SER A 454 -17.17 6.71 5.64
CA SER A 454 -17.01 6.04 4.37
C SER A 454 -17.79 4.73 4.24
N ASP A 455 -18.30 4.13 5.33
CA ASP A 455 -19.18 2.96 5.24
C ASP A 455 -20.63 3.38 4.89
N PHE A 456 -20.95 3.34 3.61
CA PHE A 456 -22.26 3.70 3.08
C PHE A 456 -23.41 2.76 3.54
N ARG A 457 -23.10 1.59 4.12
CA ARG A 457 -24.09 0.65 4.68
C ARG A 457 -24.57 1.05 6.07
N VAL A 458 -23.82 1.90 6.76
CA VAL A 458 -24.17 2.38 8.08
C VAL A 458 -25.11 3.60 7.98
N THR A 459 -26.41 3.34 7.99
CA THR A 459 -27.44 4.38 7.90
C THR A 459 -27.38 5.36 9.07
N PRO A 460 -27.92 6.59 8.95
CA PRO A 460 -27.97 7.55 10.04
C PRO A 460 -28.62 7.01 11.31
N LEU A 461 -29.67 6.18 11.18
CA LEU A 461 -30.34 5.53 12.32
C LEU A 461 -29.39 4.55 13.03
N LYS A 462 -28.69 3.70 12.25
CA LYS A 462 -27.71 2.76 12.80
C LYS A 462 -26.60 3.51 13.54
N ARG A 463 -26.09 4.62 12.98
CA ARG A 463 -25.07 5.49 13.62
C ARG A 463 -25.59 6.03 14.97
N LYS A 464 -26.82 6.54 15.01
CA LYS A 464 -27.42 7.08 16.23
C LYS A 464 -27.58 6.01 17.32
N VAL A 465 -28.06 4.82 16.97
CA VAL A 465 -28.20 3.69 17.90
C VAL A 465 -26.85 3.25 18.45
N MET A 466 -25.85 3.02 17.57
CA MET A 466 -24.51 2.62 18.00
C MET A 466 -23.87 3.66 18.92
N ARG A 467 -24.00 4.94 18.60
CA ARG A 467 -23.49 6.04 19.43
C ARG A 467 -24.16 6.08 20.80
N GLY A 468 -25.46 5.77 20.88
CA GLY A 468 -26.19 5.66 22.16
C GLY A 468 -25.67 4.53 23.03
N ILE A 469 -25.53 3.32 22.46
CA ILE A 469 -25.07 2.12 23.18
C ILE A 469 -23.61 2.25 23.64
N SER A 470 -22.74 2.74 22.78
CA SER A 470 -21.31 2.86 23.08
C SER A 470 -20.94 4.11 23.89
N GLY A 471 -21.86 5.06 24.04
CA GLY A 471 -21.59 6.37 24.59
C GLY A 471 -21.05 6.36 26.02
N ILE A 472 -21.58 5.51 26.90
CA ILE A 472 -21.08 5.36 28.27
C ILE A 472 -19.65 4.87 28.25
N ARG A 473 -19.36 3.78 27.52
CA ARG A 473 -18.00 3.22 27.41
C ARG A 473 -16.98 4.22 26.89
N TYR A 474 -17.33 4.92 25.82
CA TYR A 474 -16.43 5.90 25.19
C TYR A 474 -16.12 7.07 26.13
N LYS A 475 -17.15 7.62 26.80
CA LYS A 475 -16.99 8.79 27.70
C LYS A 475 -16.27 8.44 28.99
N SER A 476 -16.49 7.24 29.53
CA SER A 476 -15.87 6.78 30.79
C SER A 476 -14.52 6.06 30.59
N ASN A 477 -13.98 6.01 29.39
CA ASN A 477 -12.76 5.27 29.06
C ASN A 477 -12.81 3.76 29.40
N THR A 478 -14.02 3.16 29.36
CA THR A 478 -14.23 1.75 29.69
C THR A 478 -14.16 0.89 28.44
N PHE A 479 -12.93 0.49 28.04
CA PHE A 479 -12.72 -0.26 26.80
C PHE A 479 -12.67 -1.78 26.99
N LYS A 480 -12.53 -2.29 28.20
CA LYS A 480 -12.42 -3.73 28.48
C LYS A 480 -13.66 -4.50 28.03
N TYR A 481 -13.43 -5.61 27.34
CA TYR A 481 -14.44 -6.60 26.95
C TYR A 481 -15.72 -6.04 26.31
N PRO A 482 -15.63 -5.30 25.19
CA PRO A 482 -16.79 -4.73 24.52
C PRO A 482 -17.52 -5.78 23.65
N TYR A 483 -17.90 -6.92 24.24
CA TYR A 483 -18.48 -8.06 23.51
C TYR A 483 -19.80 -7.72 22.82
N GLU A 484 -20.64 -6.90 23.47
CA GLU A 484 -21.88 -6.42 22.91
C GLU A 484 -21.67 -5.57 21.66
N LEU A 485 -20.64 -4.71 21.66
CA LEU A 485 -20.30 -3.87 20.51
C LEU A 485 -19.71 -4.70 19.37
N LYS A 486 -18.83 -5.65 19.68
CA LYS A 486 -18.26 -6.59 18.70
C LYS A 486 -19.38 -7.40 18.01
N ALA A 487 -20.35 -7.89 18.78
CA ALA A 487 -21.49 -8.62 18.25
C ALA A 487 -22.34 -7.74 17.32
N LEU A 488 -22.68 -6.51 17.76
CA LEU A 488 -23.44 -5.57 16.95
C LEU A 488 -22.72 -5.17 15.67
N GLN A 489 -21.41 -4.91 15.74
CA GLN A 489 -20.60 -4.59 14.56
C GLN A 489 -20.55 -5.77 13.57
N LYS A 490 -20.34 -6.99 14.07
CA LYS A 490 -20.22 -8.19 13.24
C LYS A 490 -21.56 -8.61 12.61
N TYR A 491 -22.63 -8.70 13.40
CA TYR A 491 -23.88 -9.34 12.96
C TYR A 491 -24.95 -8.36 12.48
N TRP A 492 -25.01 -7.14 13.05
CA TRP A 492 -26.04 -6.16 12.72
C TRP A 492 -25.57 -5.11 11.73
N LEU A 493 -24.40 -4.50 11.96
CA LEU A 493 -23.83 -3.51 11.04
C LEU A 493 -23.17 -4.18 9.85
N LYS A 494 -22.61 -5.38 10.04
CA LYS A 494 -21.65 -5.99 9.11
C LYS A 494 -20.53 -4.99 8.81
N TYR A 495 -20.01 -4.36 9.88
CA TYR A 495 -19.04 -3.30 9.82
C TYR A 495 -17.75 -3.78 9.16
N ARG A 496 -17.20 -2.98 8.29
CA ARG A 496 -15.94 -3.21 7.63
C ARG A 496 -15.04 -2.00 7.82
N GLN A 497 -13.78 -2.27 8.02
CA GLN A 497 -12.78 -1.20 8.07
C GLN A 497 -12.39 -0.84 6.63
N PRO A 498 -12.45 0.44 6.24
CA PRO A 498 -12.31 0.87 4.84
C PRO A 498 -11.02 0.39 4.19
N GLU A 499 -9.90 0.51 4.89
CA GLU A 499 -8.59 0.19 4.35
C GLU A 499 -8.35 -1.31 4.18
N ILE A 500 -8.84 -2.17 5.08
CA ILE A 500 -8.65 -3.62 4.98
C ILE A 500 -9.49 -4.22 3.87
N GLU A 501 -10.67 -3.69 3.63
CA GLU A 501 -11.65 -4.32 2.76
C GLU A 501 -11.85 -3.62 1.42
N GLY A 502 -11.39 -2.36 1.28
CA GLY A 502 -11.40 -1.58 0.04
C GLY A 502 -12.73 -1.60 -0.70
N PHE A 503 -12.66 -2.02 -1.95
CA PHE A 503 -13.84 -2.10 -2.81
C PHE A 503 -14.80 -3.20 -2.38
N TYR A 504 -16.10 -2.88 -2.36
CA TYR A 504 -17.13 -3.88 -2.23
C TYR A 504 -17.55 -4.33 -3.62
N GLN A 505 -17.41 -5.60 -3.91
CA GLN A 505 -18.21 -6.23 -4.94
C GLN A 505 -19.54 -6.65 -4.32
N GLU A 506 -20.66 -6.28 -4.95
CA GLU A 506 -21.99 -6.77 -4.60
C GLU A 506 -22.15 -8.21 -5.07
#